data_09afa704131dbdd1da050e2146edec1b
#
_entry.id   09afa704131dbdd1da050e2146edec1b
#
_cell.length_a   1.000
_cell.length_b   1.000
_cell.length_c   1.000
_cell.angle_alpha   90.00
_cell.angle_beta   90.00
_cell.angle_gamma   90.00
#
_symmetry.space_group_name_H-M   'P 1'
#
loop_
_entity.id
_entity.type
_entity.pdbx_description
1 polymer ?
#
loop_
_entity_poly.entity_id
_entity_poly.type
_entity_poly.pdbx_seq_one_letter_code
_entity_poly.pdbx_strand_id
1 'polypeptide(L)'
;MEVKPRFIIGLGNPGKEYEKTYHNAGFLAIDYLNKHHVSCVRCQMLKTDVYMNQSGGFVVKTIKKNKIKPEELMIIHDDSDIELGKYKISFGRGSAGHNGVESIIKALKTKNFWRLRIGVGKMANVKGQGSKVRVKASDFVLKKISKKDLEILEKVFEKATMEI
;
A
#
# COMPACT_ATOMS: atom_id res chain seq x y z
N MET A 1 4.01 -12.16 -16.52
CA MET A 1 2.85 -11.33 -16.92
C MET A 1 3.27 -9.88 -16.73
N GLU A 2 3.17 -9.08 -17.76
CA GLU A 2 3.55 -7.67 -17.69
C GLU A 2 2.53 -6.88 -16.87
N VAL A 3 2.99 -6.13 -15.86
CA VAL A 3 2.13 -5.30 -15.01
C VAL A 3 1.73 -4.05 -15.80
N LYS A 4 0.46 -3.92 -16.14
CA LYS A 4 -0.06 -2.74 -16.88
C LYS A 4 -1.37 -2.26 -16.25
N PRO A 5 -1.33 -1.67 -15.06
CA PRO A 5 -2.54 -1.16 -14.45
C PRO A 5 -3.06 0.07 -15.22
N ARG A 6 -4.37 0.21 -15.32
CA ARG A 6 -5.03 1.44 -15.76
C ARG A 6 -5.35 2.39 -14.62
N PHE A 7 -5.45 1.85 -13.41
CA PHE A 7 -5.65 2.60 -12.18
C PHE A 7 -4.69 2.13 -11.10
N ILE A 8 -4.08 3.09 -10.44
CA ILE A 8 -3.23 2.86 -9.26
C ILE A 8 -3.88 3.60 -8.09
N ILE A 9 -4.24 2.89 -7.04
CA ILE A 9 -4.90 3.45 -5.86
C ILE A 9 -4.05 3.20 -4.62
N GLY A 10 -3.61 4.27 -3.98
CA GLY A 10 -2.93 4.21 -2.69
C GLY A 10 -3.94 4.15 -1.55
N LEU A 11 -3.72 3.23 -0.61
CA LEU A 11 -4.51 3.11 0.61
C LEU A 11 -3.93 3.95 1.74
N GLY A 12 -4.81 4.50 2.56
CA GLY A 12 -4.48 5.26 3.76
C GLY A 12 -5.74 5.73 4.45
N ASN A 13 -5.57 6.40 5.59
CA ASN A 13 -6.65 7.08 6.32
C ASN A 13 -6.57 8.58 6.06
N PRO A 14 -7.69 9.26 5.78
CA PRO A 14 -7.74 10.71 5.65
C PRO A 14 -7.58 11.39 7.02
N GLY A 15 -7.06 12.61 7.00
CA GLY A 15 -6.90 13.45 8.19
C GLY A 15 -5.44 13.66 8.60
N LYS A 16 -5.16 14.81 9.21
CA LYS A 16 -3.80 15.21 9.61
C LYS A 16 -3.15 14.27 10.60
N GLU A 17 -3.95 13.66 11.48
CA GLU A 17 -3.49 12.67 12.46
C GLU A 17 -2.87 11.43 11.83
N TYR A 18 -3.28 11.08 10.60
CA TYR A 18 -2.80 9.89 9.88
C TYR A 18 -1.70 10.21 8.87
N GLU A 19 -1.46 11.49 8.56
CA GLU A 19 -0.37 11.89 7.68
C GLU A 19 0.96 11.31 8.17
N LYS A 20 1.74 10.74 7.26
CA LYS A 20 3.04 10.14 7.56
C LYS A 20 3.00 9.04 8.62
N THR A 21 1.90 8.31 8.75
CA THR A 21 1.89 7.04 9.48
C THR A 21 2.31 5.90 8.56
N TYR A 22 2.79 4.78 9.13
CA TYR A 22 3.17 3.60 8.34
C TYR A 22 1.98 3.05 7.54
N HIS A 23 0.77 3.10 8.11
CA HIS A 23 -0.45 2.65 7.44
C HIS A 23 -0.84 3.51 6.24
N ASN A 24 -0.29 4.72 6.13
CA ASN A 24 -0.48 5.62 5.00
C ASN A 24 0.66 5.50 3.94
N ALA A 25 1.47 4.44 3.97
CA ALA A 25 2.52 4.24 2.97
C ALA A 25 1.98 4.25 1.53
N GLY A 26 0.75 3.77 1.30
CA GLY A 26 0.09 3.86 0.00
C GLY A 26 -0.15 5.31 -0.45
N PHE A 27 -0.61 6.18 0.45
CA PHE A 27 -0.78 7.62 0.18
C PHE A 27 0.55 8.28 -0.13
N LEU A 28 1.58 7.99 0.67
CA LEU A 28 2.92 8.55 0.49
C LEU A 28 3.53 8.13 -0.85
N ALA A 29 3.29 6.89 -1.28
CA ALA A 29 3.74 6.43 -2.59
C ALA A 29 3.07 7.20 -3.73
N ILE A 30 1.76 7.44 -3.67
CA ILE A 30 1.04 8.25 -4.68
C ILE A 30 1.56 9.69 -4.68
N ASP A 31 1.79 10.29 -3.51
CA ASP A 31 2.34 11.65 -3.41
C ASP A 31 3.75 11.72 -4.01
N TYR A 32 4.58 10.70 -3.76
CA TYR A 32 5.91 10.59 -4.36
C TYR A 32 5.84 10.51 -5.88
N LEU A 33 4.99 9.65 -6.43
CA LEU A 33 4.78 9.48 -7.87
C LEU A 33 4.36 10.80 -8.54
N ASN A 34 3.40 11.49 -7.94
CA ASN A 34 2.92 12.78 -8.46
C ASN A 34 4.01 13.86 -8.39
N LYS A 35 4.75 13.95 -7.29
CA LYS A 35 5.84 14.93 -7.10
C LYS A 35 6.97 14.76 -8.11
N HIS A 36 7.31 13.54 -8.44
CA HIS A 36 8.41 13.22 -9.35
C HIS A 36 7.96 13.05 -10.81
N HIS A 37 6.71 13.44 -11.12
CA HIS A 37 6.15 13.37 -12.47
C HIS A 37 6.36 12.00 -13.14
N VAL A 38 6.29 10.92 -12.34
CA VAL A 38 6.36 9.57 -12.87
C VAL A 38 5.13 9.36 -13.75
N SER A 39 5.34 9.47 -15.06
CA SER A 39 4.26 9.36 -16.01
C SER A 39 3.94 7.89 -16.30
N CYS A 40 2.90 7.39 -15.68
CA CYS A 40 2.21 6.26 -16.26
C CYS A 40 1.30 6.77 -17.39
N VAL A 41 1.77 6.68 -18.63
CA VAL A 41 1.13 7.27 -19.82
C VAL A 41 -0.35 6.83 -20.01
N ARG A 42 -0.76 5.75 -19.35
CA ARG A 42 -2.08 5.15 -19.51
C ARG A 42 -2.80 4.86 -18.19
N CYS A 43 -2.28 5.27 -17.05
CA CYS A 43 -2.91 5.00 -15.76
C CYS A 43 -3.31 6.29 -15.03
N GLN A 44 -4.36 6.19 -14.24
CA GLN A 44 -4.76 7.22 -13.28
C GLN A 44 -4.30 6.82 -11.89
N MET A 45 -3.79 7.79 -11.13
CA MET A 45 -3.33 7.59 -9.76
C MET A 45 -4.25 8.33 -8.80
N LEU A 46 -4.74 7.62 -7.79
CA LEU A 46 -5.70 8.11 -6.80
C LEU A 46 -5.26 7.72 -5.38
N LYS A 47 -5.64 8.55 -4.41
CA LYS A 47 -5.68 8.16 -3.01
C LYS A 47 -7.13 7.87 -2.60
N THR A 48 -7.35 6.92 -1.71
CA THR A 48 -8.68 6.74 -1.12
C THR A 48 -9.04 7.98 -0.28
N ASP A 49 -10.31 8.39 -0.32
CA ASP A 49 -10.83 9.51 0.49
C ASP A 49 -11.69 9.00 1.67
N VAL A 50 -11.51 7.75 2.03
CA VAL A 50 -12.25 7.03 3.07
C VAL A 50 -11.31 6.39 4.07
N TYR A 51 -11.80 6.04 5.25
CA TYR A 51 -11.01 5.27 6.20
C TYR A 51 -10.65 3.88 5.66
N MET A 52 -9.55 3.33 6.17
CA MET A 52 -8.94 2.09 5.67
C MET A 52 -9.94 0.94 5.50
N ASN A 53 -10.79 0.71 6.46
CA ASN A 53 -11.80 -0.35 6.42
C ASN A 53 -12.95 -0.10 5.43
N GLN A 54 -13.05 1.08 4.83
CA GLN A 54 -14.03 1.47 3.81
C GLN A 54 -13.45 1.47 2.40
N SER A 55 -12.18 1.09 2.24
CA SER A 55 -11.47 1.11 0.95
C SER A 55 -12.19 0.32 -0.14
N GLY A 56 -12.86 -0.78 0.21
CA GLY A 56 -13.61 -1.59 -0.76
C GLY A 56 -14.74 -0.84 -1.44
N GLY A 57 -15.51 -0.05 -0.71
CA GLY A 57 -16.58 0.78 -1.29
C GLY A 57 -16.05 1.83 -2.26
N PHE A 58 -14.94 2.50 -1.91
CA PHE A 58 -14.27 3.45 -2.78
C PHE A 58 -13.78 2.78 -4.08
N VAL A 59 -13.12 1.64 -3.98
CA VAL A 59 -12.61 0.91 -5.15
C VAL A 59 -13.73 0.43 -6.06
N VAL A 60 -14.79 -0.18 -5.53
CA VAL A 60 -15.95 -0.61 -6.32
C VAL A 60 -16.57 0.55 -7.09
N LYS A 61 -16.76 1.70 -6.43
CA LYS A 61 -17.30 2.91 -7.05
C LYS A 61 -16.38 3.40 -8.19
N THR A 62 -15.07 3.39 -7.95
CA THR A 62 -14.06 3.83 -8.92
C THR A 62 -14.05 2.94 -10.16
N ILE A 63 -13.99 1.61 -10.01
CA ILE A 63 -13.94 0.70 -11.16
C ILE A 63 -15.24 0.71 -11.96
N LYS A 64 -16.40 0.82 -11.31
CA LYS A 64 -17.70 0.95 -12.00
C LYS A 64 -17.79 2.24 -12.82
N LYS A 65 -17.43 3.38 -12.22
CA LYS A 65 -17.44 4.69 -12.89
C LYS A 65 -16.54 4.70 -14.12
N ASN A 66 -15.37 4.07 -14.04
CA ASN A 66 -14.36 4.11 -15.10
C ASN A 66 -14.40 2.88 -16.03
N LYS A 67 -15.34 1.96 -15.81
CA LYS A 67 -15.53 0.73 -16.62
C LYS A 67 -14.23 -0.07 -16.77
N ILE A 68 -13.52 -0.27 -15.67
CA ILE A 68 -12.30 -1.08 -15.63
C ILE A 68 -12.56 -2.42 -14.93
N LYS A 69 -11.73 -3.42 -15.25
CA LYS A 69 -11.76 -4.73 -14.60
C LYS A 69 -10.84 -4.74 -13.38
N PRO A 70 -11.08 -5.61 -12.38
CA PRO A 70 -10.17 -5.75 -11.23
C PRO A 70 -8.71 -6.01 -11.63
N GLU A 71 -8.48 -6.78 -12.70
CA GLU A 71 -7.15 -7.11 -13.20
C GLU A 71 -6.37 -5.90 -13.74
N GLU A 72 -7.07 -4.79 -14.05
CA GLU A 72 -6.48 -3.53 -14.49
C GLU A 72 -6.19 -2.57 -13.32
N LEU A 73 -6.46 -3.01 -12.08
CA LEU A 73 -6.24 -2.24 -10.86
C LEU A 73 -4.95 -2.64 -10.17
N MET A 74 -4.19 -1.66 -9.69
CA MET A 74 -3.11 -1.84 -8.74
C MET A 74 -3.41 -1.09 -7.45
N ILE A 75 -3.32 -1.78 -6.33
CA ILE A 75 -3.43 -1.22 -4.98
C ILE A 75 -2.04 -1.08 -4.39
N ILE A 76 -1.69 0.10 -3.88
CA ILE A 76 -0.46 0.33 -3.12
C ILE A 76 -0.83 0.41 -1.64
N HIS A 77 -0.18 -0.41 -0.83
CA HIS A 77 -0.44 -0.46 0.60
C HIS A 77 0.80 -0.88 1.41
N ASP A 78 0.78 -0.58 2.71
CA ASP A 78 1.77 -1.07 3.66
C ASP A 78 1.64 -2.59 3.88
N ASP A 79 2.74 -3.23 4.17
CA ASP A 79 2.77 -4.66 4.50
C ASP A 79 3.77 -4.94 5.63
N SER A 80 3.25 -5.35 6.78
CA SER A 80 4.06 -5.63 7.97
C SER A 80 4.82 -6.96 7.90
N ASP A 81 4.47 -7.83 6.94
CA ASP A 81 5.18 -9.09 6.71
C ASP A 81 6.40 -8.93 5.79
N ILE A 82 6.52 -7.77 5.16
CA ILE A 82 7.68 -7.38 4.37
C ILE A 82 8.52 -6.39 5.18
N GLU A 83 9.81 -6.66 5.28
CA GLU A 83 10.75 -5.81 6.00
C GLU A 83 10.81 -4.40 5.40
N LEU A 84 10.94 -3.39 6.26
CA LEU A 84 11.16 -2.01 5.85
C LEU A 84 12.37 -1.91 4.88
N GLY A 85 12.18 -1.19 3.77
CA GLY A 85 13.18 -1.08 2.71
C GLY A 85 13.02 -2.09 1.57
N LYS A 86 12.07 -3.01 1.70
CA LYS A 86 11.72 -3.98 0.66
C LYS A 86 10.28 -3.76 0.17
N TYR A 87 9.97 -4.28 -1.01
CA TYR A 87 8.62 -4.29 -1.56
C TYR A 87 8.39 -5.57 -2.37
N LYS A 88 7.14 -5.85 -2.65
CA LYS A 88 6.74 -6.95 -3.55
C LYS A 88 5.57 -6.53 -4.43
N ILE A 89 5.64 -6.89 -5.70
CA ILE A 89 4.48 -6.84 -6.60
C ILE A 89 3.84 -8.22 -6.59
N SER A 90 2.53 -8.30 -6.41
CA SER A 90 1.79 -9.55 -6.36
C SER A 90 0.40 -9.43 -7.00
N PHE A 91 -0.10 -10.55 -7.52
CA PHE A 91 -1.42 -10.68 -8.11
C PHE A 91 -2.19 -11.84 -7.45
N GLY A 92 -3.48 -11.66 -7.22
CA GLY A 92 -4.36 -12.75 -6.78
C GLY A 92 -4.09 -13.28 -5.37
N ARG A 93 -3.49 -12.49 -4.47
CA ARG A 93 -3.16 -12.91 -3.09
C ARG A 93 -4.19 -12.45 -2.06
N GLY A 94 -4.32 -13.18 -0.96
CA GLY A 94 -5.13 -12.80 0.20
C GLY A 94 -4.62 -11.54 0.91
N SER A 95 -5.40 -11.00 1.85
CA SER A 95 -5.14 -9.73 2.53
C SER A 95 -3.97 -9.76 3.52
N ALA A 96 -3.57 -10.92 3.99
CA ALA A 96 -2.60 -11.09 5.09
C ALA A 96 -2.95 -10.25 6.34
N GLY A 97 -4.24 -10.07 6.61
CA GLY A 97 -4.74 -9.29 7.75
C GLY A 97 -4.78 -7.78 7.54
N HIS A 98 -4.42 -7.25 6.38
CA HIS A 98 -4.51 -5.82 6.08
C HIS A 98 -5.97 -5.41 5.86
N ASN A 99 -6.53 -4.59 6.76
CA ASN A 99 -7.95 -4.22 6.77
C ASN A 99 -8.44 -3.57 5.47
N GLY A 100 -7.65 -2.71 4.85
CA GLY A 100 -8.01 -2.07 3.58
C GLY A 100 -8.08 -3.07 2.43
N VAL A 101 -7.10 -3.97 2.33
CA VAL A 101 -7.08 -5.03 1.30
C VAL A 101 -8.22 -6.01 1.52
N GLU A 102 -8.50 -6.39 2.75
CA GLU A 102 -9.65 -7.26 3.10
C GLU A 102 -10.98 -6.63 2.70
N SER A 103 -11.16 -5.33 2.97
CA SER A 103 -12.32 -4.55 2.54
C SER A 103 -12.51 -4.60 1.02
N ILE A 104 -11.41 -4.45 0.26
CA ILE A 104 -11.44 -4.49 -1.21
C ILE A 104 -11.81 -5.88 -1.71
N ILE A 105 -11.19 -6.94 -1.18
CA ILE A 105 -11.48 -8.33 -1.59
C ILE A 105 -12.95 -8.66 -1.36
N LYS A 106 -13.50 -8.30 -0.20
CA LYS A 106 -14.92 -8.51 0.13
C LYS A 106 -15.86 -7.76 -0.80
N ALA A 107 -15.55 -6.49 -1.08
CA ALA A 107 -16.39 -5.65 -1.92
C ALA A 107 -16.37 -6.04 -3.40
N LEU A 108 -15.19 -6.41 -3.93
CA LEU A 108 -15.03 -6.89 -5.31
C LEU A 108 -15.44 -8.34 -5.51
N LYS A 109 -15.55 -9.12 -4.41
CA LYS A 109 -15.75 -10.58 -4.43
C LYS A 109 -14.67 -11.33 -5.23
N THR A 110 -13.48 -10.73 -5.35
CA THR A 110 -12.31 -11.32 -6.00
C THR A 110 -11.02 -10.74 -5.40
N LYS A 111 -9.96 -11.51 -5.48
CA LYS A 111 -8.59 -11.09 -5.15
C LYS A 111 -7.72 -10.87 -6.40
N ASN A 112 -8.30 -10.99 -7.60
CA ASN A 112 -7.60 -10.90 -8.87
C ASN A 112 -7.33 -9.44 -9.27
N PHE A 113 -6.47 -8.76 -8.50
CA PHE A 113 -5.93 -7.45 -8.78
C PHE A 113 -4.45 -7.38 -8.36
N TRP A 114 -3.74 -6.42 -8.92
CA TRP A 114 -2.34 -6.19 -8.61
C TRP A 114 -2.17 -5.46 -7.29
N ARG A 115 -1.10 -5.75 -6.60
CA ARG A 115 -0.69 -5.02 -5.40
C ARG A 115 0.79 -4.71 -5.42
N LEU A 116 1.13 -3.44 -5.17
CA LEU A 116 2.45 -3.03 -4.74
C LEU A 116 2.43 -3.00 -3.20
N ARG A 117 3.10 -3.96 -2.61
CA ARG A 117 3.19 -4.19 -1.16
C ARG A 117 4.46 -3.55 -0.63
N ILE A 118 4.31 -2.43 0.06
CA ILE A 118 5.42 -1.65 0.62
C ILE A 118 5.78 -2.20 2.00
N GLY A 119 6.99 -2.70 2.17
CA GLY A 119 7.47 -3.22 3.43
C GLY A 119 7.58 -2.14 4.51
N VAL A 120 6.90 -2.37 5.63
CA VAL A 120 6.98 -1.54 6.84
C VAL A 120 7.32 -2.40 8.06
N GLY A 121 7.59 -3.69 7.86
CA GLY A 121 7.83 -4.66 8.91
C GLY A 121 9.04 -4.28 9.76
N LYS A 122 8.87 -4.38 11.08
CA LYS A 122 9.89 -4.09 12.10
C LYS A 122 10.21 -5.33 12.90
N MET A 123 11.47 -5.40 13.33
CA MET A 123 11.96 -6.43 14.24
C MET A 123 12.34 -5.78 15.57
N ALA A 124 11.95 -6.40 16.67
CA ALA A 124 12.32 -5.98 18.01
C ALA A 124 13.20 -7.04 18.68
N ASN A 125 14.18 -6.58 19.47
CA ASN A 125 15.01 -7.47 20.27
C ASN A 125 14.18 -8.06 21.43
N VAL A 126 14.31 -9.35 21.66
CA VAL A 126 13.74 -10.01 22.83
C VAL A 126 14.77 -9.91 23.97
N LYS A 127 14.38 -9.28 25.09
CA LYS A 127 15.24 -9.18 26.27
C LYS A 127 15.71 -10.57 26.71
N GLY A 128 17.03 -10.75 26.83
CA GLY A 128 17.65 -11.95 27.38
C GLY A 128 17.79 -13.16 26.44
N GLN A 129 17.37 -13.05 25.15
CA GLN A 129 17.41 -14.20 24.25
C GLN A 129 18.30 -14.04 23.01
N GLY A 130 18.92 -12.87 22.79
CA GLY A 130 19.75 -12.63 21.59
C GLY A 130 19.02 -12.79 20.25
N SER A 131 17.69 -13.00 20.29
CA SER A 131 16.81 -13.19 19.12
C SER A 131 15.96 -11.95 18.84
N LYS A 132 15.53 -11.82 17.59
CA LYS A 132 14.60 -10.76 17.16
C LYS A 132 13.25 -11.37 16.81
N VAL A 133 12.18 -10.69 17.17
CA VAL A 133 10.81 -11.04 16.78
C VAL A 133 10.17 -9.94 15.94
N ARG A 134 9.26 -10.33 15.07
CA ARG A 134 8.48 -9.37 14.29
C ARG A 134 7.49 -8.62 15.18
N VAL A 135 7.49 -7.30 15.10
CA VAL A 135 6.50 -6.45 15.78
C VAL A 135 5.16 -6.59 15.08
N LYS A 136 4.07 -6.76 15.85
CA LYS A 136 2.73 -6.83 15.30
C LYS A 136 2.34 -5.51 14.63
N ALA A 137 1.66 -5.58 13.49
CA ALA A 137 1.20 -4.40 12.75
C ALA A 137 0.39 -3.44 13.63
N SER A 138 -0.57 -3.96 14.41
CA SER A 138 -1.41 -3.17 15.33
C SER A 138 -0.61 -2.31 16.31
N ASP A 139 0.63 -2.67 16.60
CA ASP A 139 1.46 -1.96 17.58
C ASP A 139 2.17 -0.74 17.00
N PHE A 140 2.26 -0.61 15.67
CA PHE A 140 3.03 0.49 15.09
C PHE A 140 2.47 1.13 13.82
N VAL A 141 1.58 0.50 13.06
CA VAL A 141 1.17 1.02 11.74
C VAL A 141 0.50 2.40 11.80
N LEU A 142 -0.15 2.75 12.90
CA LEU A 142 -0.74 4.08 13.13
C LEU A 142 0.24 5.09 13.76
N LYS A 143 1.48 4.69 14.04
CA LYS A 143 2.51 5.61 14.53
C LYS A 143 3.11 6.40 13.37
N LYS A 144 3.60 7.60 13.68
CA LYS A 144 4.33 8.43 12.71
C LYS A 144 5.62 7.76 12.28
N ILE A 145 5.89 7.82 10.98
CA ILE A 145 7.14 7.33 10.39
C ILE A 145 8.29 8.21 10.87
N SER A 146 9.39 7.60 11.33
CA SER A 146 10.60 8.33 11.64
C SER A 146 11.22 8.95 10.39
N LYS A 147 12.01 10.01 10.53
CA LYS A 147 12.71 10.63 9.39
C LYS A 147 13.56 9.61 8.62
N LYS A 148 14.28 8.76 9.35
CA LYS A 148 15.11 7.70 8.77
C LYS A 148 14.28 6.69 7.97
N ASP A 149 13.15 6.25 8.52
CA ASP A 149 12.28 5.29 7.85
C ASP A 149 11.61 5.90 6.61
N LEU A 150 11.27 7.19 6.65
CA LEU A 150 10.73 7.90 5.51
C LEU A 150 11.73 7.95 4.34
N GLU A 151 13.00 8.25 4.62
CA GLU A 151 14.08 8.23 3.62
C GLU A 151 14.24 6.82 2.98
N ILE A 152 14.09 5.76 3.79
CA ILE A 152 14.10 4.38 3.31
C ILE A 152 12.90 4.12 2.39
N LEU A 153 11.70 4.56 2.77
CA LEU A 153 10.49 4.39 1.97
C LEU A 153 10.55 5.15 0.64
N GLU A 154 11.11 6.37 0.62
CA GLU A 154 11.29 7.12 -0.62
C GLU A 154 12.18 6.38 -1.63
N LYS A 155 13.25 5.73 -1.17
CA LYS A 155 14.08 4.87 -2.02
C LYS A 155 13.33 3.63 -2.53
N VAL A 156 12.41 3.09 -1.72
CA VAL A 156 11.53 2.00 -2.14
C VAL A 156 10.57 2.47 -3.22
N PHE A 157 9.96 3.65 -3.05
CA PHE A 157 9.06 4.22 -4.06
C PHE A 157 9.79 4.45 -5.39
N GLU A 158 10.99 5.01 -5.37
CA GLU A 158 11.82 5.21 -6.55
C GLU A 158 12.05 3.89 -7.31
N LYS A 159 12.47 2.84 -6.62
CA LYS A 159 12.73 1.54 -7.24
C LYS A 159 11.45 0.87 -7.77
N ALA A 160 10.41 0.86 -6.95
CA ALA A 160 9.15 0.19 -7.29
C ALA A 160 8.47 0.81 -8.52
N THR A 161 8.62 2.12 -8.71
CA THR A 161 8.02 2.84 -9.83
C THR A 161 8.64 2.49 -11.19
N MET A 162 9.83 1.92 -11.21
CA MET A 162 10.45 1.43 -12.44
C MET A 162 9.86 0.12 -12.96
N GLU A 163 9.02 -0.55 -12.12
CA GLU A 163 8.44 -1.86 -12.42
C GLU A 163 6.94 -1.80 -12.74
N ILE A 164 6.30 -0.62 -12.72
CA ILE A 164 4.86 -0.43 -12.93
C ILE A 164 4.50 0.54 -14.07
#